data_be15e7e65cfaadeb5a2eb5515d343ba2
#
_entry.id   be15e7e65cfaadeb5a2eb5515d343ba2
#
_cell.length_a   1.000
_cell.length_b   1.000
_cell.length_c   1.000
_cell.angle_alpha   90.00
_cell.angle_beta   90.00
_cell.angle_gamma   90.00
#
_symmetry.space_group_name_H-M   'P 1'
#
loop_
_entity.id
_entity.type
_entity.pdbx_description
1 polymer ?
#
loop_
_entity_poly.entity_id
_entity_poly.type
_entity_poly.pdbx_seq_one_letter_code
_entity_poly.pdbx_strand_id
1 'polypeptide(L)'
;MTQTLNLSTTKLLSRRRLLLGGALVLATGASQGAEVTLPLAHAFPQHLAAALARGLPLTVMVSLPGCPFCKAVRDSHLAPLLREQAVAVVQVDMGSALPLLGTQGQAGTHDEQVRRWGVKVAPTLLFFGRQGNEVAERLVGALLPDFYGAYLAQRLETARRSLA
;
A
#
# COMPACT_ATOMS: atom_id res chain seq x y z
N MET A 1 20.06 72.90 -47.78
CA MET A 1 20.86 73.71 -46.83
C MET A 1 21.29 72.74 -45.76
N THR A 2 22.55 72.35 -45.89
CA THR A 2 23.63 72.39 -44.88
C THR A 2 23.50 71.28 -43.81
N GLN A 3 24.26 70.20 -44.01
CA GLN A 3 25.56 69.85 -43.37
C GLN A 3 25.47 69.90 -41.82
N THR A 4 25.92 68.96 -41.11
CA THR A 4 27.31 68.52 -40.95
C THR A 4 27.42 67.15 -40.27
N LEU A 5 28.42 66.42 -40.73
CA LEU A 5 29.11 65.28 -40.11
C LEU A 5 29.64 65.55 -38.69
N ASN A 6 29.72 64.60 -37.84
CA ASN A 6 30.94 64.36 -37.07
C ASN A 6 30.93 62.93 -36.50
N LEU A 7 31.79 62.30 -36.87
CA LEU A 7 32.90 61.39 -36.67
C LEU A 7 33.25 61.12 -35.24
N SER A 8 33.48 59.85 -35.01
CA SER A 8 34.49 59.24 -34.12
C SER A 8 34.33 59.33 -32.62
N THR A 9 34.21 58.21 -32.00
CA THR A 9 35.34 57.67 -31.26
C THR A 9 35.16 56.20 -30.89
N THR A 10 35.98 55.41 -31.47
CA THR A 10 36.35 54.04 -31.12
C THR A 10 36.83 54.04 -29.65
N LYS A 11 36.27 53.21 -28.83
CA LYS A 11 36.99 52.75 -27.62
C LYS A 11 36.87 51.26 -27.45
N LEU A 12 37.99 50.68 -27.65
CA LEU A 12 38.39 49.29 -27.47
C LEU A 12 38.22 48.80 -26.02
N LEU A 13 38.00 47.51 -25.93
CA LEU A 13 38.48 46.60 -24.89
C LEU A 13 37.78 46.61 -23.52
N SER A 14 37.07 45.58 -23.22
CA SER A 14 37.56 44.65 -22.21
C SER A 14 36.86 43.31 -22.29
N ARG A 15 37.57 42.34 -22.82
CA ARG A 15 37.22 40.93 -22.68
C ARG A 15 37.46 40.54 -21.22
N ARG A 16 36.43 40.59 -20.39
CA ARG A 16 36.40 39.84 -19.12
C ARG A 16 35.50 38.63 -19.33
N ARG A 17 36.17 37.54 -19.65
CA ARG A 17 35.58 36.19 -19.53
C ARG A 17 35.32 35.94 -18.06
N LEU A 18 34.08 36.15 -17.62
CA LEU A 18 33.61 35.64 -16.34
C LEU A 18 33.28 34.16 -16.57
N LEU A 19 34.20 33.29 -16.15
CA LEU A 19 33.96 31.86 -16.01
C LEU A 19 33.01 31.69 -14.80
N LEU A 20 31.72 31.71 -15.03
CA LEU A 20 30.74 31.23 -14.09
C LEU A 20 30.82 29.69 -14.09
N GLY A 21 31.65 29.19 -13.19
CA GLY A 21 31.66 27.78 -12.84
C GLY A 21 30.32 27.43 -12.20
N GLY A 22 29.39 26.91 -13.01
CA GLY A 22 28.16 26.32 -12.49
C GLY A 22 28.48 25.04 -11.73
N ALA A 23 28.50 25.10 -10.39
CA ALA A 23 28.50 23.92 -9.58
C ALA A 23 27.14 23.23 -9.77
N LEU A 24 27.13 22.16 -10.58
CA LEU A 24 26.00 21.26 -10.72
C LEU A 24 25.87 20.46 -9.40
N VAL A 25 25.06 20.97 -8.48
CA VAL A 25 24.67 20.24 -7.28
C VAL A 25 23.74 19.12 -7.71
N LEU A 26 24.29 17.92 -7.87
CA LEU A 26 23.52 16.69 -8.00
C LEU A 26 22.80 16.48 -6.67
N ALA A 27 21.56 16.95 -6.57
CA ALA A 27 20.65 16.58 -5.50
C ALA A 27 20.34 15.10 -5.67
N THR A 28 21.12 14.24 -5.02
CA THR A 28 20.77 12.83 -4.83
C THR A 28 19.57 12.83 -3.89
N GLY A 29 18.37 12.90 -4.47
CA GLY A 29 17.13 12.64 -3.75
C GLY A 29 17.18 11.22 -3.23
N ALA A 30 17.46 11.04 -1.93
CA ALA A 30 17.21 9.79 -1.26
C ALA A 30 15.70 9.50 -1.40
N SER A 31 15.34 8.63 -2.33
CA SER A 31 14.00 8.06 -2.41
C SER A 31 13.82 7.24 -1.13
N GLN A 32 13.31 7.87 -0.09
CA GLN A 32 12.77 7.15 1.05
C GLN A 32 11.60 6.36 0.50
N GLY A 33 11.79 5.06 0.33
CA GLY A 33 10.73 4.16 -0.11
C GLY A 33 9.53 4.36 0.81
N ALA A 34 8.45 4.95 0.29
CA ALA A 34 7.22 5.13 1.05
C ALA A 34 6.81 3.77 1.62
N GLU A 35 6.62 3.73 2.92
CA GLU A 35 6.14 2.51 3.58
C GLU A 35 4.82 2.11 2.92
N VAL A 36 4.78 0.89 2.40
CA VAL A 36 3.57 0.41 1.74
C VAL A 36 2.51 0.14 2.79
N THR A 37 1.41 0.88 2.72
CA THR A 37 0.27 0.70 3.61
C THR A 37 -0.86 -0.01 2.87
N LEU A 38 -1.52 -0.94 3.56
CA LEU A 38 -2.80 -1.49 3.09
C LEU A 38 -3.94 -0.56 3.53
N PRO A 39 -5.05 -0.50 2.78
CA PRO A 39 -6.23 0.21 3.22
C PRO A 39 -6.70 -0.32 4.58
N LEU A 40 -6.93 0.57 5.56
CA LEU A 40 -7.51 0.20 6.84
C LEU A 40 -9.00 -0.11 6.66
N ALA A 41 -9.48 -1.16 7.33
CA ALA A 41 -10.87 -1.50 7.34
C ALA A 41 -11.66 -0.50 8.19
N HIS A 42 -12.79 0.00 7.69
CA HIS A 42 -13.73 0.86 8.41
C HIS A 42 -15.16 0.30 8.41
N ALA A 43 -15.53 -0.42 7.38
CA ALA A 43 -16.85 -1.05 7.26
C ALA A 43 -16.72 -2.37 6.48
N PHE A 44 -16.72 -3.49 7.18
CA PHE A 44 -16.55 -4.80 6.57
C PHE A 44 -17.56 -5.07 5.43
N PRO A 45 -18.90 -4.80 5.60
CA PRO A 45 -19.85 -5.07 4.53
C PRO A 45 -19.55 -4.27 3.25
N GLN A 46 -19.08 -3.03 3.37
CA GLN A 46 -18.74 -2.18 2.23
C GLN A 46 -17.50 -2.70 1.50
N HIS A 47 -16.45 -3.07 2.27
CA HIS A 47 -15.23 -3.67 1.69
C HIS A 47 -15.53 -4.98 0.98
N LEU A 48 -16.37 -5.83 1.60
CA LEU A 48 -16.79 -7.09 1.00
C LEU A 48 -17.57 -6.85 -0.30
N ALA A 49 -18.56 -5.96 -0.29
CA ALA A 49 -19.34 -5.62 -1.48
C ALA A 49 -18.44 -5.10 -2.63
N ALA A 50 -17.49 -4.21 -2.31
CA ALA A 50 -16.53 -3.68 -3.28
C ALA A 50 -15.61 -4.78 -3.86
N ALA A 51 -15.17 -5.74 -3.04
CA ALA A 51 -14.39 -6.87 -3.50
C ALA A 51 -15.19 -7.77 -4.44
N LEU A 52 -16.41 -8.14 -4.03
CA LEU A 52 -17.30 -9.00 -4.79
C LEU A 52 -17.76 -8.38 -6.13
N ALA A 53 -17.93 -7.06 -6.18
CA ALA A 53 -18.22 -6.34 -7.43
C ALA A 53 -17.08 -6.45 -8.45
N ARG A 54 -15.86 -6.73 -8.01
CA ARG A 54 -14.69 -7.02 -8.85
C ARG A 54 -14.49 -8.52 -9.13
N GLY A 55 -15.38 -9.39 -8.65
CA GLY A 55 -15.22 -10.84 -8.74
C GLY A 55 -14.11 -11.40 -7.84
N LEU A 56 -13.73 -10.67 -6.79
CA LEU A 56 -12.65 -11.05 -5.89
C LEU A 56 -13.17 -11.38 -4.49
N PRO A 57 -12.59 -12.36 -3.78
CA PRO A 57 -12.80 -12.51 -2.35
C PRO A 57 -12.18 -11.33 -1.61
N LEU A 58 -12.75 -10.95 -0.46
CA LEU A 58 -12.13 -9.98 0.42
C LEU A 58 -11.07 -10.67 1.27
N THR A 59 -9.83 -10.26 1.14
CA THR A 59 -8.74 -10.66 2.04
C THR A 59 -8.64 -9.65 3.18
N VAL A 60 -8.61 -10.13 4.42
CA VAL A 60 -8.37 -9.30 5.59
C VAL A 60 -7.03 -9.69 6.20
N MET A 61 -6.12 -8.73 6.30
CA MET A 61 -4.88 -8.89 7.04
C MET A 61 -5.05 -8.41 8.47
N VAL A 62 -5.04 -9.32 9.43
CA VAL A 62 -4.91 -8.95 10.84
C VAL A 62 -3.44 -8.66 11.12
N SER A 63 -3.16 -7.44 11.54
CA SER A 63 -1.81 -6.92 11.78
C SER A 63 -1.65 -6.46 13.22
N LEU A 64 -0.41 -6.26 13.65
CA LEU A 64 -0.08 -5.68 14.95
C LEU A 64 0.92 -4.55 14.73
N PRO A 65 0.75 -3.37 15.34
CA PRO A 65 1.73 -2.28 15.26
C PRO A 65 3.14 -2.75 15.67
N GLY A 66 4.15 -2.36 14.88
CA GLY A 66 5.54 -2.73 15.13
C GLY A 66 5.92 -4.18 14.83
N CYS A 67 5.03 -4.98 14.25
CA CYS A 67 5.28 -6.39 13.93
C CYS A 67 6.12 -6.52 12.65
N PRO A 68 7.37 -7.02 12.71
CA PRO A 68 8.22 -7.16 11.53
C PRO A 68 7.71 -8.21 10.54
N PHE A 69 7.09 -9.29 11.02
CA PHE A 69 6.48 -10.30 10.16
C PHE A 69 5.25 -9.76 9.43
N CYS A 70 4.46 -8.89 10.07
CA CYS A 70 3.36 -8.20 9.42
C CYS A 70 3.86 -7.28 8.30
N LYS A 71 4.96 -6.56 8.56
CA LYS A 71 5.61 -5.73 7.55
C LYS A 71 6.07 -6.58 6.36
N ALA A 72 6.74 -7.69 6.61
CA ALA A 72 7.22 -8.58 5.54
C ALA A 72 6.07 -9.12 4.68
N VAL A 73 4.99 -9.62 5.29
CA VAL A 73 3.81 -10.12 4.56
C VAL A 73 3.14 -9.01 3.74
N ARG A 74 3.00 -7.83 4.32
CA ARG A 74 2.43 -6.66 3.63
C ARG A 74 3.25 -6.29 2.42
N ASP A 75 4.55 -6.05 2.61
CA ASP A 75 5.41 -5.43 1.59
C ASP A 75 5.77 -6.42 0.48
N SER A 76 6.07 -7.67 0.84
CA SER A 76 6.57 -8.67 -0.11
C SER A 76 5.47 -9.46 -0.83
N HIS A 77 4.28 -9.57 -0.23
CA HIS A 77 3.23 -10.41 -0.79
C HIS A 77 1.94 -9.67 -1.13
N LEU A 78 1.40 -8.86 -0.20
CA LEU A 78 0.08 -8.25 -0.42
C LEU A 78 0.14 -6.97 -1.26
N ALA A 79 1.14 -6.13 -1.04
CA ALA A 79 1.27 -4.87 -1.75
C ALA A 79 1.50 -5.03 -3.27
N PRO A 80 2.33 -5.97 -3.75
CA PRO A 80 2.42 -6.26 -5.18
C PRO A 80 1.07 -6.66 -5.77
N LEU A 81 0.38 -7.62 -5.15
CA LEU A 81 -0.92 -8.10 -5.61
C LEU A 81 -2.00 -7.01 -5.59
N LEU A 82 -1.95 -6.10 -4.60
CA LEU A 82 -2.86 -4.96 -4.53
C LEU A 82 -2.62 -3.97 -5.69
N ARG A 83 -1.35 -3.67 -5.99
CA ARG A 83 -0.98 -2.79 -7.12
C ARG A 83 -1.40 -3.39 -8.47
N GLU A 84 -1.28 -4.68 -8.64
CA GLU A 84 -1.74 -5.44 -9.82
C GLU A 84 -3.25 -5.63 -9.85
N GLN A 85 -3.97 -5.13 -8.85
CA GLN A 85 -5.41 -5.33 -8.67
C GLN A 85 -5.84 -6.81 -8.62
N ALA A 86 -4.90 -7.70 -8.35
CA ALA A 86 -5.13 -9.14 -8.27
C ALA A 86 -5.78 -9.58 -6.97
N VAL A 87 -5.85 -8.71 -5.97
CA VAL A 87 -6.47 -8.97 -4.67
C VAL A 87 -7.28 -7.76 -4.19
N ALA A 88 -8.36 -8.01 -3.48
CA ALA A 88 -9.04 -7.02 -2.65
C ALA A 88 -8.61 -7.25 -1.20
N VAL A 89 -7.83 -6.34 -0.63
CA VAL A 89 -7.27 -6.52 0.71
C VAL A 89 -7.48 -5.28 1.57
N VAL A 90 -7.80 -5.51 2.84
CA VAL A 90 -7.85 -4.48 3.90
C VAL A 90 -7.09 -4.96 5.12
N GLN A 91 -6.63 -4.03 5.94
CA GLN A 91 -5.95 -4.30 7.20
C GLN A 91 -6.87 -4.01 8.38
N VAL A 92 -6.80 -4.90 9.38
CA VAL A 92 -7.43 -4.74 10.70
C VAL A 92 -6.33 -4.89 11.75
N ASP A 93 -6.22 -3.93 12.66
CA ASP A 93 -5.14 -3.90 13.65
C ASP A 93 -5.57 -4.48 14.98
N MET A 94 -4.89 -5.53 15.41
CA MET A 94 -5.03 -6.15 16.73
C MET A 94 -4.68 -5.14 17.82
N GLY A 95 -5.46 -5.10 18.89
CA GLY A 95 -5.26 -4.18 20.01
C GLY A 95 -5.67 -2.71 19.70
N SER A 96 -6.26 -2.43 18.54
CA SER A 96 -6.61 -1.08 18.12
C SER A 96 -8.07 -0.74 18.42
N ALA A 97 -8.29 0.45 18.99
CA ALA A 97 -9.61 1.02 19.23
C ALA A 97 -10.21 1.76 18.02
N LEU A 98 -9.58 1.67 16.84
CA LEU A 98 -10.13 2.25 15.62
C LEU A 98 -11.53 1.73 15.34
N PRO A 99 -12.50 2.61 15.00
CA PRO A 99 -13.87 2.20 14.72
C PRO A 99 -13.96 1.28 13.52
N LEU A 100 -14.80 0.27 13.59
CA LEU A 100 -15.08 -0.68 12.52
C LEU A 100 -16.54 -1.14 12.58
N LEU A 101 -17.24 -1.05 11.45
CA LEU A 101 -18.46 -1.85 11.27
C LEU A 101 -18.06 -3.28 10.94
N GLY A 102 -18.39 -4.20 11.82
CA GLY A 102 -18.01 -5.61 11.74
C GLY A 102 -18.75 -6.39 10.65
N THR A 103 -18.55 -7.70 10.64
CA THR A 103 -19.06 -8.59 9.57
C THR A 103 -20.57 -8.57 9.39
N GLN A 104 -21.33 -8.28 10.44
CA GLN A 104 -22.79 -8.18 10.40
C GLN A 104 -23.27 -6.70 10.46
N GLY A 105 -22.38 -5.75 10.18
CA GLY A 105 -22.69 -4.30 10.22
C GLY A 105 -22.79 -3.72 11.64
N GLN A 106 -22.49 -4.49 12.69
CA GLN A 106 -22.50 -4.00 14.06
C GLN A 106 -21.32 -3.04 14.30
N ALA A 107 -21.58 -1.96 15.02
CA ALA A 107 -20.53 -1.02 15.44
C ALA A 107 -19.60 -1.70 16.45
N GLY A 108 -18.32 -1.38 16.36
CA GLY A 108 -17.28 -1.90 17.24
C GLY A 108 -15.92 -1.32 16.90
N THR A 109 -14.88 -2.01 17.30
CA THR A 109 -13.49 -1.65 17.04
C THR A 109 -12.75 -2.75 16.28
N HIS A 110 -11.56 -2.42 15.75
CA HIS A 110 -10.66 -3.39 15.15
C HIS A 110 -10.39 -4.55 16.11
N ASP A 111 -10.03 -4.25 17.37
CA ASP A 111 -9.68 -5.27 18.36
C ASP A 111 -10.87 -6.17 18.73
N GLU A 112 -12.06 -5.61 18.86
CA GLU A 112 -13.27 -6.42 19.10
C GLU A 112 -13.57 -7.35 17.94
N GLN A 113 -13.38 -6.89 16.70
CA GLN A 113 -13.59 -7.72 15.54
C GLN A 113 -12.55 -8.83 15.41
N VAL A 114 -11.28 -8.55 15.73
CA VAL A 114 -10.21 -9.55 15.81
C VAL A 114 -10.54 -10.63 16.82
N ARG A 115 -11.04 -10.25 18.00
CA ARG A 115 -11.49 -11.21 19.00
C ARG A 115 -12.68 -12.04 18.55
N ARG A 116 -13.66 -11.44 17.87
CA ARG A 116 -14.81 -12.16 17.28
C ARG A 116 -14.38 -13.20 16.25
N TRP A 117 -13.36 -12.92 15.46
CA TRP A 117 -12.76 -13.90 14.54
C TRP A 117 -11.91 -14.95 15.23
N GLY A 118 -11.66 -14.82 16.53
CA GLY A 118 -10.80 -15.73 17.31
C GLY A 118 -9.33 -15.67 16.88
N VAL A 119 -8.88 -14.57 16.27
CA VAL A 119 -7.49 -14.41 15.85
C VAL A 119 -6.63 -14.03 17.07
N LYS A 120 -5.56 -14.81 17.27
CA LYS A 120 -4.64 -14.66 18.43
C LYS A 120 -3.21 -14.33 18.01
N VAL A 121 -2.90 -14.42 16.74
CA VAL A 121 -1.54 -14.27 16.16
C VAL A 121 -1.58 -13.30 15.00
N ALA A 122 -0.59 -12.41 14.92
CA ALA A 122 -0.37 -11.53 13.77
C ALA A 122 1.01 -11.87 13.12
N PRO A 123 1.10 -11.84 11.78
CA PRO A 123 0.00 -11.63 10.85
C PRO A 123 -0.94 -12.84 10.76
N THR A 124 -2.22 -12.60 10.51
CA THR A 124 -3.16 -13.65 10.06
C THR A 124 -3.94 -13.12 8.86
N LEU A 125 -4.03 -13.91 7.79
CA LEU A 125 -4.87 -13.60 6.65
C LEU A 125 -6.15 -14.43 6.69
N LEU A 126 -7.28 -13.75 6.49
CA LEU A 126 -8.62 -14.31 6.43
C LEU A 126 -9.18 -14.04 5.02
N PHE A 127 -9.95 -14.96 4.47
CA PHE A 127 -10.47 -14.88 3.10
C PHE A 127 -12.00 -15.03 3.13
N PHE A 128 -12.70 -13.94 2.78
CA PHE A 128 -14.16 -13.87 2.86
C PHE A 128 -14.80 -13.89 1.48
N GLY A 129 -15.79 -14.73 1.32
CA GLY A 129 -16.61 -14.83 0.14
C GLY A 129 -17.98 -14.19 0.33
N ARG A 130 -18.94 -14.63 -0.53
CA ARG A 130 -20.34 -14.20 -0.44
C ARG A 130 -20.86 -14.44 0.98
N GLN A 131 -21.76 -13.61 1.45
CA GLN A 131 -22.39 -13.69 2.78
C GLN A 131 -21.43 -13.40 3.95
N GLY A 132 -20.16 -12.98 3.70
CA GLY A 132 -19.21 -12.68 4.77
C GLY A 132 -18.65 -13.89 5.51
N ASN A 133 -18.79 -15.09 4.94
CA ASN A 133 -18.19 -16.31 5.47
C ASN A 133 -16.77 -16.51 4.97
N GLU A 134 -15.91 -17.09 5.80
CA GLU A 134 -14.58 -17.51 5.36
C GLU A 134 -14.70 -18.68 4.37
N VAL A 135 -13.99 -18.54 3.25
CA VAL A 135 -14.09 -19.46 2.10
C VAL A 135 -12.78 -20.15 1.76
N ALA A 136 -11.74 -19.86 2.50
CA ALA A 136 -10.47 -20.57 2.45
C ALA A 136 -9.85 -20.60 3.85
N GLU A 137 -8.98 -21.58 4.08
CA GLU A 137 -8.26 -21.72 5.33
C GLU A 137 -7.35 -20.50 5.57
N ARG A 138 -7.35 -20.02 6.79
CA ARG A 138 -6.53 -18.88 7.24
C ARG A 138 -5.04 -19.16 7.07
N LEU A 139 -4.26 -18.14 6.76
CA LEU A 139 -2.82 -18.18 6.93
C LEU A 139 -2.46 -17.52 8.27
N VAL A 140 -2.01 -18.33 9.21
CA VAL A 140 -1.68 -17.90 10.57
C VAL A 140 -0.17 -17.77 10.73
N GLY A 141 0.30 -16.57 11.08
CA GLY A 141 1.72 -16.30 11.22
C GLY A 141 2.45 -16.17 9.87
N ALA A 142 3.77 -16.17 9.93
CA ALA A 142 4.67 -16.13 8.75
C ALA A 142 5.81 -17.12 8.93
N LEU A 143 5.51 -18.35 9.34
CA LEU A 143 6.47 -19.34 9.81
C LEU A 143 7.38 -19.93 8.72
N LEU A 144 6.99 -19.86 7.44
CA LEU A 144 7.75 -20.41 6.31
C LEU A 144 7.89 -19.34 5.22
N PRO A 145 8.79 -18.36 5.38
CA PRO A 145 8.91 -17.22 4.48
C PRO A 145 9.06 -17.63 3.01
N ASP A 146 9.89 -18.64 2.73
CA ASP A 146 10.19 -19.10 1.36
C ASP A 146 8.97 -19.70 0.64
N PHE A 147 7.99 -20.21 1.39
CA PHE A 147 6.78 -20.83 0.84
C PHE A 147 5.52 -19.98 1.03
N TYR A 148 5.61 -18.86 1.76
CA TYR A 148 4.45 -18.05 2.09
C TYR A 148 3.66 -17.61 0.86
N GLY A 149 4.36 -17.19 -0.19
CA GLY A 149 3.74 -16.78 -1.46
C GLY A 149 2.95 -17.91 -2.12
N ALA A 150 3.45 -19.13 -2.08
CA ALA A 150 2.76 -20.30 -2.65
C ALA A 150 1.50 -20.64 -1.85
N TYR A 151 1.57 -20.61 -0.52
CA TYR A 151 0.38 -20.81 0.32
C TYR A 151 -0.65 -19.71 0.11
N LEU A 152 -0.23 -18.46 0.04
CA LEU A 152 -1.13 -17.34 -0.24
C LEU A 152 -1.83 -17.52 -1.59
N ALA A 153 -1.09 -17.85 -2.65
CA ALA A 153 -1.65 -18.09 -3.97
C ALA A 153 -2.71 -19.21 -3.94
N GLN A 154 -2.41 -20.32 -3.26
CA GLN A 154 -3.34 -21.43 -3.09
C GLN A 154 -4.62 -21.02 -2.36
N ARG A 155 -4.52 -20.24 -1.28
CA ARG A 155 -5.70 -19.77 -0.52
C ARG A 155 -6.55 -18.79 -1.33
N LEU A 156 -5.90 -17.87 -2.05
CA LEU A 156 -6.59 -16.94 -2.95
C LEU A 156 -7.33 -17.68 -4.07
N GLU A 157 -6.70 -18.70 -4.65
CA GLU A 157 -7.34 -19.51 -5.69
C GLU A 157 -8.54 -20.30 -5.15
N THR A 158 -8.40 -20.90 -3.96
CA THR A 158 -9.53 -21.58 -3.28
C THR A 158 -10.67 -20.61 -3.01
N ALA A 159 -10.34 -19.41 -2.49
CA ALA A 159 -11.34 -18.39 -2.20
C ALA A 159 -12.03 -17.86 -3.47
N ARG A 160 -11.31 -17.70 -4.60
CA ARG A 160 -11.91 -17.30 -5.88
C ARG A 160 -12.87 -18.36 -6.42
N ARG A 161 -12.48 -19.63 -6.36
CA ARG A 161 -13.36 -20.73 -6.81
C ARG A 161 -14.66 -20.80 -6.03
N SER A 162 -14.68 -20.41 -4.77
CA SER A 162 -15.91 -20.36 -3.96
C SER A 162 -16.88 -19.25 -4.37
N LEU A 163 -16.46 -18.32 -5.22
CA LEU A 163 -17.32 -17.25 -5.76
C LEU A 163 -18.03 -17.65 -7.07
N ALA A 164 -17.55 -18.71 -7.72
CA ALA A 164 -18.19 -19.23 -8.93
C ALA A 164 -19.48 -19.97 -8.57
#